data_75d0b20624c49f87ed16be44018c1afd
#
_entry.id   75d0b20624c49f87ed16be44018c1afd
#
_cell.length_a   1.000
_cell.length_b   1.000
_cell.length_c   1.000
_cell.angle_alpha   90.00
_cell.angle_beta   90.00
_cell.angle_gamma   90.00
#
_symmetry.space_group_name_H-M   'P 1'
#
loop_
_entity.id
_entity.type
_entity.pdbx_description
1 polymer ?
#
loop_
_entity_poly.entity_id
_entity_poly.type
_entity_poly.pdbx_seq_one_letter_code
_entity_poly.pdbx_strand_id
1 'polypeptide(L)'
;MARRIASLMLLAGAVTVLLILQAPDVDPSDHDGFRVIAILAALGAAVIWFGRLEGLAAILVGVVYGIGLVSAAVYVAKPISGTSSFYLWPLLFGAYFLRWRWVVGIVALAWASFAGALALRPDIEMRAILFVDTVVTVSVAVAVVVYLRERVAELVGHLRRSAITDPLTGLVNRRGFEEALERELARAQRSGAPVALVVFDLDHFKQLNDTLGHAAGDRALVQFARLLRRSARRGDVLARIGGEEFAAVLYDADANDALTFAERVVARQRQLDHGTPLTVSAGVAVGRSPYPTRDEIFDAADRALYAAKRAGRARARLGEVPARATV
;
A
#
# COMPACT_ATOMS: atom_id res chain seq x y z
N MET A 1 -10.41 -8.45 -7.21
CA MET A 1 -11.46 -7.93 -6.31
C MET A 1 -12.40 -6.98 -7.04
N ALA A 2 -11.96 -5.86 -7.61
CA ALA A 2 -12.83 -4.86 -8.28
C ALA A 2 -13.77 -5.45 -9.35
N ARG A 3 -13.28 -6.37 -10.20
CA ARG A 3 -14.09 -7.06 -11.23
C ARG A 3 -15.32 -7.77 -10.64
N ARG A 4 -15.14 -8.52 -9.57
CA ARG A 4 -16.25 -9.23 -8.90
C ARG A 4 -17.26 -8.26 -8.30
N ILE A 5 -16.81 -7.15 -7.74
CA ILE A 5 -17.70 -6.12 -7.19
C ILE A 5 -18.48 -5.42 -8.30
N ALA A 6 -17.84 -5.09 -9.44
CA ALA A 6 -18.52 -4.53 -10.61
C ALA A 6 -19.62 -5.44 -11.14
N SER A 7 -19.33 -6.74 -11.27
CA SER A 7 -20.33 -7.73 -11.69
C SER A 7 -21.49 -7.86 -10.71
N LEU A 8 -21.20 -7.92 -9.39
CA LEU A 8 -22.23 -7.96 -8.36
C LEU A 8 -23.10 -6.71 -8.34
N MET A 9 -22.52 -5.55 -8.60
CA MET A 9 -23.25 -4.28 -8.70
C MET A 9 -24.27 -4.31 -9.87
N LEU A 10 -23.85 -4.78 -11.04
CA LEU A 10 -24.75 -4.92 -12.19
C LEU A 10 -25.85 -5.96 -11.93
N LEU A 11 -25.51 -7.06 -11.28
CA LEU A 11 -26.48 -8.08 -10.89
C LEU A 11 -27.51 -7.54 -9.88
N ALA A 12 -27.05 -6.78 -8.89
CA ALA A 12 -27.94 -6.10 -7.94
C ALA A 12 -28.86 -5.13 -8.64
N GLY A 13 -28.34 -4.36 -9.64
CA GLY A 13 -29.16 -3.49 -10.50
C GLY A 13 -30.23 -4.28 -11.25
N ALA A 14 -29.89 -5.43 -11.86
CA ALA A 14 -30.85 -6.29 -12.53
C ALA A 14 -31.96 -6.79 -11.58
N VAL A 15 -31.58 -7.24 -10.40
CA VAL A 15 -32.54 -7.69 -9.36
C VAL A 15 -33.45 -6.53 -8.94
N THR A 16 -32.91 -5.35 -8.73
CA THR A 16 -33.71 -4.17 -8.35
C THR A 16 -34.73 -3.81 -9.43
N VAL A 17 -34.34 -3.85 -10.71
CA VAL A 17 -35.28 -3.60 -11.82
C VAL A 17 -36.39 -4.63 -11.85
N LEU A 18 -36.08 -5.93 -11.60
CA LEU A 18 -37.08 -6.99 -11.52
C LEU A 18 -38.04 -6.82 -10.33
N LEU A 19 -37.55 -6.30 -9.20
CA LEU A 19 -38.40 -5.98 -8.05
C LEU A 19 -39.29 -4.77 -8.32
N ILE A 20 -38.79 -3.75 -9.02
CA ILE A 20 -39.60 -2.59 -9.44
C ILE A 20 -40.77 -3.02 -10.33
N LEU A 21 -40.58 -3.99 -11.22
CA LEU A 21 -41.63 -4.54 -12.07
C LEU A 21 -42.81 -5.18 -11.30
N GLN A 22 -42.62 -5.51 -10.02
CA GLN A 22 -43.66 -6.05 -9.18
C GLN A 22 -44.45 -4.98 -8.42
N ALA A 23 -44.00 -3.72 -8.50
CA ALA A 23 -44.66 -2.61 -7.82
C ALA A 23 -45.98 -2.26 -8.54
N PRO A 24 -47.09 -2.06 -7.79
CA PRO A 24 -48.41 -1.84 -8.37
C PRO A 24 -48.53 -0.52 -9.17
N ASP A 25 -47.58 0.40 -8.92
CA ASP A 25 -47.58 1.76 -9.54
C ASP A 25 -46.80 1.82 -10.86
N VAL A 26 -46.23 0.69 -11.33
CA VAL A 26 -45.51 0.63 -12.61
C VAL A 26 -46.46 0.43 -13.77
N ASP A 27 -46.44 1.33 -14.74
CA ASP A 27 -47.24 1.21 -15.94
C ASP A 27 -46.92 -0.09 -16.70
N PRO A 28 -47.92 -0.92 -17.04
CA PRO A 28 -47.68 -2.14 -17.80
C PRO A 28 -46.96 -1.92 -19.14
N SER A 29 -47.10 -0.74 -19.75
CA SER A 29 -46.41 -0.40 -21.01
C SER A 29 -44.87 -0.28 -20.85
N ASP A 30 -44.37 -0.04 -19.63
CA ASP A 30 -42.95 0.09 -19.35
C ASP A 30 -42.28 -1.28 -19.00
N HIS A 31 -43.10 -2.32 -18.78
CA HIS A 31 -42.59 -3.63 -18.31
C HIS A 31 -41.61 -4.27 -19.29
N ASP A 32 -41.81 -4.21 -20.58
CA ASP A 32 -40.93 -4.82 -21.57
C ASP A 32 -39.56 -4.11 -21.63
N GLY A 33 -39.58 -2.76 -21.55
CA GLY A 33 -38.34 -1.97 -21.47
C GLY A 33 -37.52 -2.28 -20.24
N PHE A 34 -38.13 -2.36 -19.07
CA PHE A 34 -37.44 -2.75 -17.83
C PHE A 34 -36.92 -4.19 -17.85
N ARG A 35 -37.66 -5.15 -18.44
CA ARG A 35 -37.19 -6.53 -18.64
C ARG A 35 -35.93 -6.56 -19.50
N VAL A 36 -35.89 -5.82 -20.59
CA VAL A 36 -34.71 -5.71 -21.45
C VAL A 36 -33.51 -5.14 -20.68
N ILE A 37 -33.71 -4.10 -19.89
CA ILE A 37 -32.65 -3.50 -19.06
C ILE A 37 -32.14 -4.51 -18.03
N ALA A 38 -33.00 -5.26 -17.36
CA ALA A 38 -32.60 -6.30 -16.41
C ALA A 38 -31.78 -7.42 -17.08
N ILE A 39 -32.19 -7.85 -18.27
CA ILE A 39 -31.47 -8.87 -19.05
C ILE A 39 -30.08 -8.31 -19.45
N LEU A 40 -30.01 -7.10 -19.96
CA LEU A 40 -28.74 -6.47 -20.31
C LEU A 40 -27.81 -6.33 -19.10
N ALA A 41 -28.35 -5.90 -17.95
CA ALA A 41 -27.58 -5.82 -16.71
C ALA A 41 -27.01 -7.19 -16.28
N ALA A 42 -27.82 -8.24 -16.36
CA ALA A 42 -27.39 -9.60 -16.04
C ALA A 42 -26.34 -10.13 -17.04
N LEU A 43 -26.50 -9.86 -18.32
CA LEU A 43 -25.52 -10.21 -19.35
C LEU A 43 -24.19 -9.45 -19.15
N GLY A 44 -24.25 -8.15 -18.89
CA GLY A 44 -23.06 -7.35 -18.57
C GLY A 44 -22.34 -7.85 -17.32
N ALA A 45 -23.09 -8.24 -16.28
CA ALA A 45 -22.54 -8.85 -15.09
C ALA A 45 -21.82 -10.19 -15.41
N ALA A 46 -22.41 -11.04 -16.24
CA ALA A 46 -21.81 -12.30 -16.67
C ALA A 46 -20.54 -12.07 -17.50
N VAL A 47 -20.56 -11.13 -18.45
CA VAL A 47 -19.40 -10.80 -19.28
C VAL A 47 -18.24 -10.29 -18.40
N ILE A 48 -18.50 -9.44 -17.42
CA ILE A 48 -17.48 -8.95 -16.50
C ILE A 48 -16.99 -10.08 -15.57
N TRP A 49 -17.87 -10.98 -15.12
CA TRP A 49 -17.52 -12.07 -14.22
C TRP A 49 -16.64 -13.13 -14.89
N PHE A 50 -17.00 -13.58 -16.09
CA PHE A 50 -16.32 -14.64 -16.82
C PHE A 50 -15.28 -14.11 -17.80
N GLY A 51 -15.30 -12.81 -18.15
CA GLY A 51 -14.38 -12.18 -19.07
C GLY A 51 -12.95 -12.12 -18.56
N ARG A 52 -12.04 -11.79 -19.48
CA ARG A 52 -10.60 -11.63 -19.18
C ARG A 52 -10.20 -10.18 -18.87
N LEU A 53 -11.18 -9.29 -18.67
CA LEU A 53 -10.90 -7.90 -18.30
C LEU A 53 -10.34 -7.82 -16.88
N GLU A 54 -9.22 -7.12 -16.71
CA GLU A 54 -8.55 -6.96 -15.43
C GLU A 54 -8.25 -5.48 -15.11
N GLY A 55 -8.04 -5.21 -13.83
CA GLY A 55 -7.60 -3.89 -13.36
C GLY A 55 -8.51 -2.75 -13.76
N LEU A 56 -7.91 -1.67 -14.28
CA LEU A 56 -8.59 -0.42 -14.65
C LEU A 56 -9.67 -0.63 -15.73
N ALA A 57 -9.39 -1.50 -16.72
CA ALA A 57 -10.32 -1.73 -17.83
C ALA A 57 -11.65 -2.33 -17.35
N ALA A 58 -11.60 -3.30 -16.44
CA ALA A 58 -12.80 -3.92 -15.87
C ALA A 58 -13.66 -2.90 -15.09
N ILE A 59 -13.01 -1.99 -14.37
CA ILE A 59 -13.70 -0.93 -13.62
C ILE A 59 -14.37 0.05 -14.57
N LEU A 60 -13.63 0.57 -15.56
CA LEU A 60 -14.15 1.54 -16.52
C LEU A 60 -15.32 0.96 -17.33
N VAL A 61 -15.18 -0.27 -17.84
CA VAL A 61 -16.25 -0.93 -18.58
C VAL A 61 -17.49 -1.10 -17.69
N GLY A 62 -17.32 -1.55 -16.45
CA GLY A 62 -18.45 -1.70 -15.52
C GLY A 62 -19.16 -0.39 -15.21
N VAL A 63 -18.42 0.68 -15.01
CA VAL A 63 -18.97 2.02 -14.72
C VAL A 63 -19.69 2.60 -15.93
N VAL A 64 -19.05 2.62 -17.10
CA VAL A 64 -19.62 3.17 -18.33
C VAL A 64 -20.87 2.39 -18.74
N TYR A 65 -20.81 1.08 -18.67
CA TYR A 65 -21.95 0.22 -18.94
C TYR A 65 -23.11 0.48 -17.96
N GLY A 66 -22.81 0.61 -16.66
CA GLY A 66 -23.79 0.95 -15.64
C GLY A 66 -24.45 2.31 -15.88
N ILE A 67 -23.69 3.34 -16.25
CA ILE A 67 -24.21 4.65 -16.63
C ILE A 67 -25.18 4.53 -17.82
N GLY A 68 -24.79 3.76 -18.85
CA GLY A 68 -25.63 3.53 -20.03
C GLY A 68 -26.96 2.86 -19.68
N LEU A 69 -26.94 1.82 -18.81
CA LEU A 69 -28.15 1.15 -18.35
C LEU A 69 -29.09 2.08 -17.57
N VAL A 70 -28.54 2.90 -16.68
CA VAL A 70 -29.34 3.86 -15.90
C VAL A 70 -29.95 4.90 -16.84
N SER A 71 -29.19 5.41 -17.82
CA SER A 71 -29.70 6.35 -18.82
C SER A 71 -30.85 5.75 -19.67
N ALA A 72 -30.70 4.46 -20.06
CA ALA A 72 -31.74 3.72 -20.74
C ALA A 72 -32.99 3.55 -19.86
N ALA A 73 -32.81 3.27 -18.58
CA ALA A 73 -33.90 3.16 -17.62
C ALA A 73 -34.67 4.50 -17.47
N VAL A 74 -33.96 5.60 -17.39
CA VAL A 74 -34.58 6.97 -17.36
C VAL A 74 -35.34 7.27 -18.64
N TYR A 75 -34.87 6.79 -19.80
CA TYR A 75 -35.54 6.98 -21.08
C TYR A 75 -36.82 6.11 -21.18
N VAL A 76 -36.80 4.88 -20.72
CA VAL A 76 -37.91 3.92 -20.79
C VAL A 76 -38.97 4.22 -19.74
N ALA A 77 -38.56 4.52 -18.50
CA ALA A 77 -39.52 4.75 -17.41
C ALA A 77 -40.31 6.02 -17.58
N LYS A 78 -41.63 5.96 -17.41
CA LYS A 78 -42.38 7.14 -17.03
C LYS A 78 -41.84 7.67 -15.69
N PRO A 79 -41.91 8.98 -15.38
CA PRO A 79 -41.20 9.57 -14.27
C PRO A 79 -41.63 9.00 -12.92
N ILE A 80 -41.12 7.79 -12.60
CA ILE A 80 -41.17 7.26 -11.27
C ILE A 80 -40.07 7.97 -10.50
N SER A 81 -40.45 8.71 -9.47
CA SER A 81 -39.51 9.36 -8.55
C SER A 81 -38.49 8.34 -8.04
N GLY A 82 -37.21 8.46 -8.44
CA GLY A 82 -36.15 7.62 -7.93
C GLY A 82 -35.26 6.93 -8.96
N THR A 83 -35.69 6.76 -10.23
CA THR A 83 -34.88 6.07 -11.26
C THR A 83 -33.53 6.74 -11.48
N SER A 84 -33.47 8.07 -11.41
CA SER A 84 -32.22 8.83 -11.51
C SER A 84 -31.25 8.58 -10.34
N SER A 85 -31.72 8.17 -9.17
CA SER A 85 -30.87 7.84 -8.02
C SER A 85 -29.95 6.63 -8.29
N PHE A 86 -30.28 5.79 -9.27
CA PHE A 86 -29.41 4.65 -9.65
C PHE A 86 -28.06 5.06 -10.22
N TYR A 87 -27.87 6.34 -10.66
CA TYR A 87 -26.54 6.86 -10.99
C TYR A 87 -25.56 6.80 -9.80
N LEU A 88 -26.05 6.76 -8.56
CA LEU A 88 -25.19 6.58 -7.38
C LEU A 88 -24.32 5.32 -7.47
N TRP A 89 -24.86 4.19 -7.93
CA TRP A 89 -24.15 2.91 -7.91
C TRP A 89 -22.89 2.92 -8.79
N PRO A 90 -22.95 3.19 -10.10
CA PRO A 90 -21.76 3.22 -10.94
C PRO A 90 -20.80 4.36 -10.54
N LEU A 91 -21.31 5.52 -10.12
CA LEU A 91 -20.47 6.66 -9.76
C LEU A 91 -19.77 6.48 -8.43
N LEU A 92 -20.42 5.95 -7.39
CA LEU A 92 -19.77 5.63 -6.12
C LEU A 92 -18.75 4.51 -6.29
N PHE A 93 -19.06 3.49 -7.09
CA PHE A 93 -18.09 2.45 -7.42
C PHE A 93 -16.85 3.04 -8.12
N GLY A 94 -17.05 3.89 -9.12
CA GLY A 94 -15.96 4.61 -9.78
C GLY A 94 -15.17 5.49 -8.82
N ALA A 95 -15.86 6.25 -7.94
CA ALA A 95 -15.24 7.09 -6.92
C ALA A 95 -14.34 6.31 -5.94
N TYR A 96 -14.73 5.09 -5.60
CA TYR A 96 -13.96 4.25 -4.69
C TYR A 96 -12.69 3.66 -5.32
N PHE A 97 -12.75 3.19 -6.59
CA PHE A 97 -11.65 2.45 -7.21
C PHE A 97 -10.78 3.30 -8.15
N LEU A 98 -11.27 4.42 -8.68
CA LEU A 98 -10.57 5.22 -9.67
C LEU A 98 -9.84 6.41 -9.04
N ARG A 99 -8.80 6.88 -9.72
CA ARG A 99 -8.13 8.16 -9.39
C ARG A 99 -9.07 9.31 -9.73
N TRP A 100 -8.99 10.43 -9.00
CA TRP A 100 -9.87 11.59 -9.14
C TRP A 100 -10.06 12.08 -10.59
N ARG A 101 -9.01 12.01 -11.43
CA ARG A 101 -9.06 12.39 -12.85
C ARG A 101 -10.07 11.56 -13.66
N TRP A 102 -10.14 10.26 -13.39
CA TRP A 102 -11.12 9.38 -14.01
C TRP A 102 -12.52 9.59 -13.43
N VAL A 103 -12.62 9.91 -12.15
CA VAL A 103 -13.90 10.22 -11.49
C VAL A 103 -14.57 11.43 -12.16
N VAL A 104 -13.81 12.50 -12.42
CA VAL A 104 -14.32 13.68 -13.14
C VAL A 104 -14.87 13.29 -14.52
N GLY A 105 -14.14 12.46 -15.27
CA GLY A 105 -14.57 12.02 -16.60
C GLY A 105 -15.86 11.19 -16.59
N ILE A 106 -15.99 10.23 -15.66
CA ILE A 106 -17.21 9.40 -15.56
C ILE A 106 -18.40 10.20 -15.04
N VAL A 107 -18.20 11.17 -14.14
CA VAL A 107 -19.25 12.08 -13.68
C VAL A 107 -19.74 12.96 -14.84
N ALA A 108 -18.84 13.54 -15.62
CA ALA A 108 -19.20 14.32 -16.81
C ALA A 108 -19.97 13.47 -17.83
N LEU A 109 -19.54 12.22 -18.07
CA LEU A 109 -20.26 11.28 -18.94
C LEU A 109 -21.66 10.97 -18.43
N ALA A 110 -21.80 10.72 -17.12
CA ALA A 110 -23.10 10.43 -16.50
C ALA A 110 -24.08 11.59 -16.68
N TRP A 111 -23.64 12.82 -16.44
CA TRP A 111 -24.48 14.00 -16.57
C TRP A 111 -24.83 14.30 -18.01
N ALA A 112 -23.92 14.12 -18.97
CA ALA A 112 -24.22 14.24 -20.39
C ALA A 112 -25.23 13.19 -20.84
N SER A 113 -25.08 11.91 -20.42
CA SER A 113 -26.04 10.84 -20.72
C SER A 113 -27.39 11.08 -20.08
N PHE A 114 -27.46 11.60 -18.86
CA PHE A 114 -28.70 11.92 -18.16
C PHE A 114 -29.42 13.08 -18.84
N ALA A 115 -28.69 14.15 -19.16
CA ALA A 115 -29.26 15.30 -19.93
C ALA A 115 -29.82 14.85 -21.28
N GLY A 116 -29.07 13.97 -22.00
CA GLY A 116 -29.55 13.40 -23.27
C GLY A 116 -30.82 12.56 -23.11
N ALA A 117 -30.88 11.70 -22.09
CA ALA A 117 -32.09 10.91 -21.81
C ALA A 117 -33.30 11.77 -21.50
N LEU A 118 -33.15 12.86 -20.72
CA LEU A 118 -34.20 13.81 -20.41
C LEU A 118 -34.60 14.68 -21.63
N ALA A 119 -33.67 15.02 -22.51
CA ALA A 119 -33.97 15.78 -23.74
C ALA A 119 -34.87 14.98 -24.70
N LEU A 120 -34.73 13.65 -24.72
CA LEU A 120 -35.58 12.76 -25.53
C LEU A 120 -36.96 12.48 -24.91
N ARG A 121 -37.23 13.01 -23.71
CA ARG A 121 -38.48 12.84 -22.96
C ARG A 121 -39.15 14.20 -22.66
N PRO A 122 -39.74 14.85 -23.67
CA PRO A 122 -40.41 16.13 -23.48
C PRO A 122 -41.69 16.03 -22.61
N ASP A 123 -42.21 14.82 -22.43
CA ASP A 123 -43.37 14.49 -21.60
C ASP A 123 -43.10 14.62 -20.09
N ILE A 124 -41.82 14.67 -19.66
CA ILE A 124 -41.49 14.85 -18.26
C ILE A 124 -41.61 16.31 -17.85
N GLU A 125 -42.65 16.61 -17.08
CA GLU A 125 -42.76 17.90 -16.41
C GLU A 125 -41.62 18.07 -15.38
N MET A 126 -41.16 19.31 -15.16
CA MET A 126 -40.11 19.64 -14.20
C MET A 126 -38.74 18.95 -14.46
N ARG A 127 -38.45 18.50 -15.69
CA ARG A 127 -37.17 17.82 -16.04
C ARG A 127 -35.92 18.59 -15.62
N ALA A 128 -35.98 19.92 -15.64
CA ALA A 128 -34.86 20.76 -15.19
C ALA A 128 -34.61 20.63 -13.68
N ILE A 129 -35.68 20.59 -12.89
CA ILE A 129 -35.57 20.39 -11.43
C ILE A 129 -35.03 18.99 -11.13
N LEU A 130 -35.58 17.96 -11.79
CA LEU A 130 -35.11 16.57 -11.64
C LEU A 130 -33.64 16.45 -12.01
N PHE A 131 -33.19 17.10 -13.08
CA PHE A 131 -31.79 17.12 -13.47
C PHE A 131 -30.92 17.77 -12.39
N VAL A 132 -31.26 18.98 -11.96
CA VAL A 132 -30.46 19.72 -10.98
C VAL A 132 -30.41 18.97 -9.66
N ASP A 133 -31.54 18.48 -9.14
CA ASP A 133 -31.59 17.72 -7.88
C ASP A 133 -30.71 16.47 -7.93
N THR A 134 -30.85 15.65 -8.99
CA THR A 134 -30.06 14.44 -9.16
C THR A 134 -28.56 14.76 -9.29
N VAL A 135 -28.19 15.75 -10.13
CA VAL A 135 -26.80 16.15 -10.35
C VAL A 135 -26.16 16.63 -9.05
N VAL A 136 -26.84 17.47 -8.29
CA VAL A 136 -26.33 18.00 -7.02
C VAL A 136 -26.19 16.88 -6.00
N THR A 137 -27.25 16.11 -5.77
CA THR A 137 -27.25 15.06 -4.74
C THR A 137 -26.19 14.01 -5.00
N VAL A 138 -26.11 13.50 -6.23
CA VAL A 138 -25.15 12.45 -6.58
C VAL A 138 -23.73 12.99 -6.63
N SER A 139 -23.52 14.22 -7.12
CA SER A 139 -22.17 14.82 -7.13
C SER A 139 -21.64 15.07 -5.73
N VAL A 140 -22.49 15.53 -4.81
CA VAL A 140 -22.10 15.67 -3.39
C VAL A 140 -21.75 14.33 -2.79
N ALA A 141 -22.54 13.28 -3.02
CA ALA A 141 -22.24 11.95 -2.51
C ALA A 141 -20.90 11.41 -3.05
N VAL A 142 -20.63 11.57 -4.33
CA VAL A 142 -19.36 11.21 -4.98
C VAL A 142 -18.20 11.99 -4.37
N ALA A 143 -18.34 13.30 -4.21
CA ALA A 143 -17.32 14.17 -3.61
C ALA A 143 -16.97 13.74 -2.16
N VAL A 144 -18.00 13.43 -1.36
CA VAL A 144 -17.82 12.93 0.01
C VAL A 144 -17.05 11.60 0.03
N VAL A 145 -17.38 10.66 -0.86
CA VAL A 145 -16.68 9.37 -0.92
C VAL A 145 -15.21 9.55 -1.33
N VAL A 146 -14.93 10.40 -2.32
CA VAL A 146 -13.55 10.71 -2.74
C VAL A 146 -12.77 11.32 -1.57
N TYR A 147 -13.36 12.33 -0.90
CA TYR A 147 -12.75 12.98 0.25
C TYR A 147 -12.46 12.02 1.40
N LEU A 148 -13.45 11.19 1.79
CA LEU A 148 -13.27 10.22 2.87
C LEU A 148 -12.20 9.18 2.55
N ARG A 149 -12.17 8.69 1.30
CA ARG A 149 -11.14 7.74 0.84
C ARG A 149 -9.73 8.35 0.97
N GLU A 150 -9.55 9.60 0.54
CA GLU A 150 -8.27 10.29 0.63
C GLU A 150 -7.86 10.51 2.08
N ARG A 151 -8.79 10.91 2.94
CA ARG A 151 -8.55 11.07 4.38
C ARG A 151 -8.17 9.76 5.08
N VAL A 152 -8.86 8.66 4.75
CA VAL A 152 -8.50 7.33 5.29
C VAL A 152 -7.11 6.91 4.82
N ALA A 153 -6.76 7.14 3.56
CA ALA A 153 -5.45 6.84 3.03
C ALA A 153 -4.33 7.66 3.73
N GLU A 154 -4.57 8.95 3.98
CA GLU A 154 -3.66 9.81 4.75
C GLU A 154 -3.46 9.29 6.18
N LEU A 155 -4.56 9.00 6.90
CA LEU A 155 -4.52 8.49 8.27
C LEU A 155 -3.77 7.17 8.38
N VAL A 156 -4.05 6.22 7.47
CA VAL A 156 -3.31 4.95 7.39
C VAL A 156 -1.83 5.19 7.08
N GLY A 157 -1.52 6.15 6.21
CA GLY A 157 -0.15 6.57 5.91
C GLY A 157 0.56 7.15 7.16
N HIS A 158 -0.12 7.98 7.95
CA HIS A 158 0.41 8.51 9.20
C HIS A 158 0.65 7.41 10.25
N LEU A 159 -0.30 6.50 10.43
CA LEU A 159 -0.16 5.36 11.36
C LEU A 159 1.02 4.47 10.96
N ARG A 160 1.18 4.16 9.67
CA ARG A 160 2.33 3.39 9.17
C ARG A 160 3.66 4.10 9.37
N ARG A 161 3.71 5.42 9.17
CA ARG A 161 4.91 6.24 9.44
C ARG A 161 5.22 6.35 10.93
N SER A 162 4.21 6.31 11.79
CA SER A 162 4.39 6.35 13.25
C SER A 162 4.79 4.99 13.84
N ALA A 163 4.61 3.90 13.13
CA ALA A 163 5.11 2.59 13.55
C ALA A 163 6.64 2.60 13.59
N ILE A 164 7.23 2.06 14.64
CA ILE A 164 8.68 1.95 14.85
C ILE A 164 9.22 0.54 14.54
N THR A 165 8.36 -0.36 14.08
CA THR A 165 8.71 -1.76 13.76
C THR A 165 8.54 -2.07 12.29
N ASP A 166 9.42 -2.91 11.74
CA ASP A 166 9.31 -3.48 10.41
C ASP A 166 8.27 -4.62 10.41
N PRO A 167 7.23 -4.57 9.57
CA PRO A 167 6.13 -5.52 9.62
C PRO A 167 6.51 -6.94 9.16
N LEU A 168 7.57 -7.09 8.35
CA LEU A 168 8.02 -8.40 7.86
C LEU A 168 8.85 -9.13 8.90
N THR A 169 9.82 -8.43 9.50
CA THR A 169 10.81 -9.03 10.38
C THR A 169 10.49 -8.85 11.88
N GLY A 170 9.62 -7.89 12.21
CA GLY A 170 9.29 -7.48 13.56
C GLY A 170 10.46 -6.82 14.31
N LEU A 171 11.57 -6.51 13.65
CA LEU A 171 12.65 -5.68 14.20
C LEU A 171 12.24 -4.20 14.19
N VAL A 172 13.04 -3.35 14.83
CA VAL A 172 12.88 -1.90 14.71
C VAL A 172 13.07 -1.50 13.24
N ASN A 173 12.27 -0.58 12.72
CA ASN A 173 12.44 -0.05 11.37
C ASN A 173 13.48 1.10 11.35
N ARG A 174 13.78 1.64 10.17
CA ARG A 174 14.76 2.71 9.99
C ARG A 174 14.52 3.89 10.94
N ARG A 175 13.28 4.36 11.03
CA ARG A 175 12.94 5.49 11.91
C ARG A 175 13.21 5.19 13.38
N GLY A 176 12.68 4.06 13.86
CA GLY A 176 12.93 3.64 15.25
C GLY A 176 14.38 3.37 15.55
N PHE A 177 15.18 2.94 14.55
CA PHE A 177 16.62 2.81 14.64
C PHE A 177 17.32 4.16 14.83
N GLU A 178 16.99 5.17 14.02
CA GLU A 178 17.57 6.51 14.13
C GLU A 178 17.32 7.12 15.51
N GLU A 179 16.08 7.02 16.00
CA GLU A 179 15.71 7.45 17.36
C GLU A 179 16.43 6.65 18.46
N ALA A 180 16.63 5.35 18.25
CA ALA A 180 17.33 4.50 19.22
C ALA A 180 18.83 4.80 19.25
N LEU A 181 19.46 4.97 18.10
CA LEU A 181 20.90 5.31 18.00
C LEU A 181 21.21 6.63 18.69
N GLU A 182 20.38 7.66 18.47
CA GLU A 182 20.53 8.95 19.16
C GLU A 182 20.41 8.81 20.68
N ARG A 183 19.44 8.02 21.16
CA ARG A 183 19.28 7.77 22.61
C ARG A 183 20.46 7.04 23.22
N GLU A 184 21.02 6.02 22.53
CA GLU A 184 22.14 5.26 23.05
C GLU A 184 23.46 6.06 22.98
N LEU A 185 23.66 6.91 21.98
CA LEU A 185 24.78 7.87 21.92
C LEU A 185 24.70 8.88 23.08
N ALA A 186 23.53 9.47 23.33
CA ALA A 186 23.34 10.38 24.45
C ALA A 186 23.51 9.67 25.82
N ARG A 187 23.13 8.42 25.93
CA ARG A 187 23.35 7.59 27.12
C ARG A 187 24.83 7.32 27.34
N ALA A 188 25.54 6.90 26.27
CA ALA A 188 26.98 6.64 26.28
C ALA A 188 27.78 7.89 26.69
N GLN A 189 27.39 9.08 26.17
CA GLN A 189 28.02 10.35 26.54
C GLN A 189 27.88 10.67 28.03
N ARG A 190 26.75 10.33 28.67
CA ARG A 190 26.54 10.57 30.10
C ARG A 190 27.27 9.57 31.00
N SER A 191 27.41 8.32 30.54
CA SER A 191 28.00 7.23 31.35
C SER A 191 29.50 7.05 31.12
N GLY A 192 30.07 7.61 30.04
CA GLY A 192 31.43 7.33 29.60
C GLY A 192 31.60 5.95 28.91
N ALA A 193 30.52 5.19 28.75
CA ALA A 193 30.59 3.85 28.15
C ALA A 193 30.71 3.90 26.61
N PRO A 194 31.40 2.98 25.97
CA PRO A 194 31.43 2.89 24.52
C PRO A 194 30.07 2.49 23.95
N VAL A 195 29.78 2.93 22.71
CA VAL A 195 28.61 2.47 21.95
C VAL A 195 29.06 2.05 20.57
N ALA A 196 28.63 0.86 20.14
CA ALA A 196 28.96 0.35 18.83
C ALA A 196 27.75 0.28 17.92
N LEU A 197 27.97 0.59 16.65
CA LEU A 197 27.03 0.38 15.56
C LEU A 197 27.58 -0.70 14.63
N VAL A 198 26.74 -1.68 14.31
CA VAL A 198 27.03 -2.68 13.29
C VAL A 198 25.97 -2.59 12.21
N VAL A 199 26.40 -2.37 10.98
CA VAL A 199 25.52 -2.38 9.80
C VAL A 199 25.78 -3.66 9.01
N PHE A 200 24.71 -4.35 8.63
CA PHE A 200 24.75 -5.60 7.88
C PHE A 200 24.04 -5.44 6.54
N ASP A 201 24.51 -6.16 5.53
CA ASP A 201 23.86 -6.25 4.23
C ASP A 201 23.96 -7.68 3.70
N LEU A 202 22.82 -8.24 3.27
CA LEU A 202 22.77 -9.61 2.73
C LEU A 202 23.37 -9.63 1.32
N ASP A 203 24.49 -10.32 1.18
CA ASP A 203 25.23 -10.38 -0.07
C ASP A 203 24.40 -11.09 -1.16
N HIS A 204 24.32 -10.47 -2.34
CA HIS A 204 23.63 -11.03 -3.50
C HIS A 204 22.12 -11.30 -3.29
N PHE A 205 21.46 -10.60 -2.37
CA PHE A 205 20.05 -10.78 -2.06
C PHE A 205 19.13 -10.59 -3.29
N LYS A 206 19.45 -9.65 -4.17
CA LYS A 206 18.75 -9.49 -5.45
C LYS A 206 18.79 -10.77 -6.30
N GLN A 207 19.95 -11.43 -6.39
CA GLN A 207 20.10 -12.67 -7.15
C GLN A 207 19.23 -13.80 -6.57
N LEU A 208 19.12 -13.90 -5.25
CA LEU A 208 18.20 -14.85 -4.59
C LEU A 208 16.75 -14.57 -4.99
N ASN A 209 16.31 -13.30 -4.97
CA ASN A 209 14.97 -12.92 -5.42
C ASN A 209 14.71 -13.25 -6.88
N ASP A 210 15.68 -12.96 -7.75
CA ASP A 210 15.57 -13.19 -9.20
C ASP A 210 15.51 -14.70 -9.51
N THR A 211 16.17 -15.55 -8.69
CA THR A 211 16.24 -17.02 -8.89
C THR A 211 15.08 -17.77 -8.25
N LEU A 212 14.69 -17.40 -7.01
CA LEU A 212 13.73 -18.15 -6.18
C LEU A 212 12.44 -17.37 -5.88
N GLY A 213 12.33 -16.15 -6.41
CA GLY A 213 11.17 -15.27 -6.22
C GLY A 213 11.15 -14.52 -4.88
N HIS A 214 10.37 -13.43 -4.82
CA HIS A 214 10.29 -12.55 -3.65
C HIS A 214 9.86 -13.26 -2.36
N ALA A 215 9.03 -14.29 -2.45
CA ALA A 215 8.64 -15.07 -1.25
C ALA A 215 9.83 -15.81 -0.60
N ALA A 216 10.85 -16.19 -1.38
CA ALA A 216 12.08 -16.77 -0.83
C ALA A 216 12.93 -15.69 -0.17
N GLY A 217 13.04 -14.50 -0.78
CA GLY A 217 13.68 -13.34 -0.19
C GLY A 217 13.06 -12.94 1.15
N ASP A 218 11.74 -12.86 1.23
CA ASP A 218 11.03 -12.55 2.47
C ASP A 218 11.34 -13.57 3.57
N ARG A 219 11.38 -14.86 3.24
CA ARG A 219 11.79 -15.90 4.21
C ARG A 219 13.23 -15.71 4.69
N ALA A 220 14.17 -15.38 3.77
CA ALA A 220 15.56 -15.13 4.11
C ALA A 220 15.72 -13.92 5.05
N LEU A 221 15.00 -12.82 4.81
CA LEU A 221 14.96 -11.64 5.68
C LEU A 221 14.45 -11.99 7.09
N VAL A 222 13.37 -12.77 7.19
CA VAL A 222 12.82 -13.21 8.47
C VAL A 222 13.79 -14.14 9.21
N GLN A 223 14.48 -15.04 8.49
CA GLN A 223 15.48 -15.92 9.07
C GLN A 223 16.69 -15.14 9.60
N PHE A 224 17.19 -14.18 8.84
CA PHE A 224 18.29 -13.32 9.28
C PHE A 224 17.90 -12.47 10.50
N ALA A 225 16.71 -11.91 10.54
CA ALA A 225 16.20 -11.20 11.71
C ALA A 225 16.16 -12.09 12.97
N ARG A 226 15.74 -13.34 12.82
CA ARG A 226 15.76 -14.33 13.92
C ARG A 226 17.19 -14.65 14.36
N LEU A 227 18.13 -14.77 13.41
CA LEU A 227 19.54 -14.99 13.69
C LEU A 227 20.13 -13.82 14.48
N LEU A 228 19.87 -12.58 14.09
CA LEU A 228 20.28 -11.38 14.81
C LEU A 228 19.76 -11.40 16.25
N ARG A 229 18.46 -11.67 16.46
CA ARG A 229 17.86 -11.74 17.81
C ARG A 229 18.53 -12.78 18.71
N ARG A 230 18.88 -13.96 18.14
CA ARG A 230 19.55 -15.02 18.90
C ARG A 230 21.04 -14.72 19.17
N SER A 231 21.60 -13.76 18.43
CA SER A 231 23.03 -13.40 18.59
C SER A 231 23.21 -12.18 19.48
N ALA A 232 22.17 -11.38 19.69
CA ALA A 232 22.21 -10.15 20.46
C ALA A 232 21.87 -10.35 21.95
N ARG A 233 22.31 -9.40 22.77
CA ARG A 233 21.98 -9.32 24.20
C ARG A 233 20.63 -8.64 24.39
N ARG A 234 20.02 -8.76 25.57
CA ARG A 234 18.68 -8.21 25.86
C ARG A 234 18.58 -6.69 25.73
N GLY A 235 19.68 -5.97 25.82
CA GLY A 235 19.73 -4.49 25.74
C GLY A 235 20.06 -3.95 24.35
N ASP A 236 20.47 -4.80 23.42
CA ASP A 236 20.85 -4.38 22.07
C ASP A 236 19.63 -4.00 21.25
N VAL A 237 19.75 -2.95 20.43
CA VAL A 237 18.71 -2.54 19.51
C VAL A 237 18.99 -3.13 18.13
N LEU A 238 18.05 -3.89 17.62
CA LEU A 238 18.15 -4.55 16.31
C LEU A 238 17.12 -3.95 15.35
N ALA A 239 17.56 -3.61 14.16
CA ALA A 239 16.73 -2.93 13.17
C ALA A 239 16.89 -3.51 11.76
N ARG A 240 15.85 -3.33 10.94
CA ARG A 240 15.92 -3.42 9.49
C ARG A 240 15.82 -2.00 8.95
N ILE A 241 16.92 -1.52 8.34
CA ILE A 241 17.06 -0.12 7.92
C ILE A 241 16.89 0.08 6.41
N GLY A 242 16.87 -1.02 5.65
CA GLY A 242 16.70 -1.02 4.19
C GLY A 242 16.02 -2.29 3.70
N GLY A 243 16.02 -2.49 2.40
CA GLY A 243 15.45 -3.70 1.79
C GLY A 243 16.10 -4.98 2.27
N GLU A 244 17.43 -5.00 2.25
CA GLU A 244 18.31 -6.12 2.64
C GLU A 244 19.34 -5.70 3.70
N GLU A 245 19.17 -4.49 4.26
CA GLU A 245 20.09 -3.86 5.21
C GLU A 245 19.52 -3.93 6.64
N PHE A 246 20.38 -4.32 7.57
CA PHE A 246 20.08 -4.42 8.99
C PHE A 246 21.10 -3.66 9.82
N ALA A 247 20.73 -3.28 11.04
CA ALA A 247 21.63 -2.63 11.97
C ALA A 247 21.47 -3.19 13.39
N ALA A 248 22.56 -3.13 14.16
CA ALA A 248 22.56 -3.39 15.59
C ALA A 248 23.28 -2.25 16.31
N VAL A 249 22.62 -1.69 17.35
CA VAL A 249 23.23 -0.74 18.28
C VAL A 249 23.56 -1.50 19.57
N LEU A 250 24.83 -1.55 19.92
CA LEU A 250 25.34 -2.26 21.08
C LEU A 250 25.83 -1.24 22.11
N TYR A 251 25.14 -1.16 23.24
CA TYR A 251 25.54 -0.31 24.34
C TYR A 251 26.60 -1.00 25.21
N ASP A 252 27.55 -0.23 25.72
CA ASP A 252 28.69 -0.74 26.52
C ASP A 252 29.44 -1.87 25.81
N ALA A 253 29.71 -1.65 24.51
CA ALA A 253 30.43 -2.56 23.64
C ALA A 253 31.62 -1.87 23.00
N ASP A 254 32.79 -2.40 23.22
CA ASP A 254 34.01 -1.91 22.57
C ASP A 254 34.20 -2.47 21.16
N ALA A 255 35.35 -2.15 20.53
CA ALA A 255 35.62 -2.57 19.16
C ALA A 255 35.75 -4.10 19.04
N ASN A 256 36.31 -4.76 20.04
CA ASN A 256 36.46 -6.20 20.06
C ASN A 256 35.12 -6.91 20.27
N ASP A 257 34.32 -6.41 21.22
CA ASP A 257 32.96 -6.93 21.45
C ASP A 257 32.09 -6.84 20.21
N ALA A 258 32.07 -5.66 19.56
CA ALA A 258 31.27 -5.39 18.39
C ALA A 258 31.73 -6.20 17.16
N LEU A 259 33.06 -6.33 16.97
CA LEU A 259 33.60 -7.14 15.88
C LEU A 259 33.29 -8.62 16.10
N THR A 260 33.48 -9.13 17.32
CA THR A 260 33.14 -10.51 17.71
C THR A 260 31.64 -10.80 17.48
N PHE A 261 30.76 -9.85 17.84
CA PHE A 261 29.32 -9.97 17.54
C PHE A 261 29.08 -10.07 16.04
N ALA A 262 29.65 -9.15 15.24
CA ALA A 262 29.48 -9.12 13.80
C ALA A 262 29.99 -10.40 13.12
N GLU A 263 31.20 -10.87 13.48
CA GLU A 263 31.79 -12.09 12.94
C GLU A 263 30.98 -13.35 13.29
N ARG A 264 30.43 -13.43 14.50
CA ARG A 264 29.52 -14.50 14.91
C ARG A 264 28.26 -14.52 14.06
N VAL A 265 27.68 -13.36 13.76
CA VAL A 265 26.49 -13.25 12.87
C VAL A 265 26.86 -13.70 11.47
N VAL A 266 27.97 -13.21 10.91
CA VAL A 266 28.48 -13.60 9.59
C VAL A 266 28.70 -15.10 9.48
N ALA A 267 29.36 -15.70 10.47
CA ALA A 267 29.65 -17.13 10.49
C ALA A 267 28.37 -17.98 10.55
N ARG A 268 27.40 -17.59 11.39
CA ARG A 268 26.13 -18.30 11.54
C ARG A 268 25.23 -18.14 10.28
N GLN A 269 25.26 -16.99 9.61
CA GLN A 269 24.49 -16.79 8.37
C GLN A 269 24.91 -17.78 7.28
N ARG A 270 26.22 -18.10 7.17
CA ARG A 270 26.71 -19.09 6.20
C ARG A 270 26.17 -20.50 6.42
N GLN A 271 25.70 -20.81 7.63
CA GLN A 271 25.18 -22.14 8.00
C GLN A 271 23.68 -22.28 7.77
N LEU A 272 22.97 -21.14 7.44
CA LEU A 272 21.55 -21.18 7.16
C LEU A 272 21.30 -21.65 5.72
N ASP A 273 20.33 -22.54 5.57
CA ASP A 273 19.89 -22.99 4.25
C ASP A 273 18.79 -22.06 3.71
N HIS A 274 19.06 -21.47 2.57
CA HIS A 274 18.14 -20.61 1.82
C HIS A 274 17.81 -21.17 0.43
N GLY A 275 18.22 -22.43 0.14
CA GLY A 275 18.15 -23.03 -1.20
C GLY A 275 19.21 -22.52 -2.18
N THR A 276 19.90 -21.42 -1.86
CA THR A 276 21.11 -20.90 -2.52
C THR A 276 22.03 -20.30 -1.45
N PRO A 277 23.36 -20.26 -1.68
CA PRO A 277 24.29 -19.63 -0.76
C PRO A 277 23.95 -18.15 -0.56
N LEU A 278 23.59 -17.77 0.66
CA LEU A 278 23.32 -16.37 1.04
C LEU A 278 24.24 -16.00 2.19
N THR A 279 25.17 -15.10 1.95
CA THR A 279 26.08 -14.58 2.97
C THR A 279 25.67 -13.18 3.42
N VAL A 280 26.36 -12.66 4.42
CA VAL A 280 26.18 -11.30 4.91
C VAL A 280 27.53 -10.63 5.11
N SER A 281 27.63 -9.36 4.71
CA SER A 281 28.76 -8.50 5.03
C SER A 281 28.40 -7.56 6.16
N ALA A 282 29.34 -7.17 7.00
CA ALA A 282 29.14 -6.29 8.13
C ALA A 282 30.19 -5.20 8.22
N GLY A 283 29.75 -3.97 8.54
CA GLY A 283 30.59 -2.84 8.91
C GLY A 283 30.34 -2.46 10.37
N VAL A 284 31.40 -2.26 11.12
CA VAL A 284 31.39 -1.95 12.56
C VAL A 284 31.99 -0.56 12.76
N ALA A 285 31.36 0.27 13.61
CA ALA A 285 31.94 1.52 14.09
C ALA A 285 31.70 1.67 15.59
N VAL A 286 32.64 2.30 16.29
CA VAL A 286 32.55 2.47 17.75
C VAL A 286 32.73 3.94 18.12
N GLY A 287 31.73 4.46 18.85
CA GLY A 287 31.75 5.79 19.44
C GLY A 287 32.33 5.76 20.86
N ARG A 288 33.32 6.62 21.11
CA ARG A 288 33.93 6.90 22.42
C ARG A 288 34.09 8.42 22.56
N SER A 289 34.45 8.86 23.75
CA SER A 289 34.71 10.29 23.99
C SER A 289 35.93 10.80 23.20
N PRO A 290 35.80 11.92 22.49
CA PRO A 290 34.58 12.68 22.24
C PRO A 290 33.62 11.92 21.32
N TYR A 291 32.33 11.79 21.76
CA TYR A 291 31.36 10.96 21.04
C TYR A 291 31.00 11.54 19.68
N PRO A 292 30.88 10.65 18.66
CA PRO A 292 30.44 11.08 17.34
C PRO A 292 28.95 11.46 17.32
N THR A 293 28.55 12.18 16.30
CA THR A 293 27.14 12.29 15.94
C THR A 293 26.61 10.99 15.36
N ARG A 294 25.29 10.87 15.27
CA ARG A 294 24.63 9.77 14.60
C ARG A 294 25.16 9.55 13.18
N ASP A 295 25.30 10.62 12.41
CA ASP A 295 25.72 10.54 11.00
C ASP A 295 27.20 10.12 10.90
N GLU A 296 28.09 10.62 11.77
CA GLU A 296 29.51 10.26 11.78
C GLU A 296 29.74 8.77 12.07
N ILE A 297 29.01 8.20 13.06
CA ILE A 297 29.16 6.78 13.38
C ILE A 297 28.51 5.89 12.31
N PHE A 298 27.39 6.34 11.71
CA PHE A 298 26.74 5.61 10.63
C PHE A 298 27.63 5.57 9.39
N ASP A 299 28.17 6.71 8.98
CA ASP A 299 29.10 6.81 7.83
C ASP A 299 30.36 5.95 8.03
N ALA A 300 30.88 5.88 9.26
CA ALA A 300 32.03 5.02 9.57
C ALA A 300 31.68 3.52 9.42
N ALA A 301 30.52 3.10 9.91
CA ALA A 301 30.03 1.73 9.75
C ALA A 301 29.75 1.40 8.28
N ASP A 302 29.14 2.33 7.51
CA ASP A 302 28.84 2.13 6.10
C ASP A 302 30.12 2.00 5.26
N ARG A 303 31.12 2.86 5.49
CA ARG A 303 32.45 2.73 4.85
C ARG A 303 33.09 1.38 5.14
N ALA A 304 32.99 0.90 6.39
CA ALA A 304 33.50 -0.41 6.77
C ALA A 304 32.74 -1.55 6.08
N LEU A 305 31.43 -1.45 5.97
CA LEU A 305 30.60 -2.41 5.22
C LEU A 305 31.00 -2.44 3.74
N TYR A 306 31.18 -1.29 3.14
CA TYR A 306 31.66 -1.20 1.76
C TYR A 306 33.03 -1.84 1.58
N ALA A 307 33.98 -1.62 2.53
CA ALA A 307 35.27 -2.27 2.54
C ALA A 307 35.16 -3.80 2.69
N ALA A 308 34.23 -4.31 3.52
CA ALA A 308 33.96 -5.71 3.65
C ALA A 308 33.46 -6.35 2.34
N LYS A 309 32.55 -5.66 1.65
CA LYS A 309 32.02 -6.09 0.34
C LYS A 309 33.12 -6.12 -0.72
N ARG A 310 33.98 -5.10 -0.79
CA ARG A 310 35.13 -5.05 -1.72
C ARG A 310 36.20 -6.10 -1.43
N ALA A 311 36.40 -6.48 -0.19
CA ALA A 311 37.38 -7.48 0.21
C ALA A 311 36.92 -8.94 -0.04
N GLY A 312 35.80 -9.14 -0.75
CA GLY A 312 35.30 -10.48 -1.11
C GLY A 312 34.07 -10.91 -0.30
N ARG A 313 33.37 -9.98 0.35
CA ARG A 313 32.10 -10.21 1.09
C ARG A 313 32.21 -11.21 2.24
N ALA A 314 31.07 -11.59 2.80
CA ALA A 314 30.93 -12.61 3.85
C ALA A 314 31.91 -12.41 5.03
N ARG A 315 32.07 -11.17 5.48
CA ARG A 315 32.98 -10.78 6.55
C ARG A 315 32.54 -9.52 7.28
N ALA A 316 33.11 -9.29 8.45
CA ALA A 316 33.03 -8.03 9.17
C ALA A 316 34.30 -7.20 8.98
N ARG A 317 34.14 -5.87 9.03
CA ARG A 317 35.23 -4.89 9.05
C ARG A 317 34.96 -3.82 10.08
N LEU A 318 36.00 -3.40 10.80
CA LEU A 318 35.98 -2.24 11.70
C LEU A 318 36.30 -0.98 10.90
N GLY A 319 35.49 0.05 11.05
CA GLY A 319 35.69 1.37 10.51
C GLY A 319 36.18 2.35 11.56
N GLU A 320 36.91 3.34 11.13
CA GLU A 320 37.38 4.42 11.99
C GLU A 320 36.37 5.57 11.99
N VAL A 321 35.92 5.93 13.17
CA VAL A 321 35.15 7.16 13.40
C VAL A 321 36.16 8.32 13.46
N PRO A 322 35.98 9.39 12.67
CA PRO A 322 36.88 10.52 12.71
C PRO A 322 37.01 11.10 14.12
N ALA A 323 38.25 11.29 14.58
CA ALA A 323 38.50 11.95 15.85
C ALA A 323 38.02 13.40 15.78
N ARG A 324 37.12 13.81 16.65
CA ARG A 324 36.78 15.23 16.81
C ARG A 324 37.92 15.93 17.51
N ALA A 325 38.42 17.02 16.91
CA ALA A 325 39.33 17.94 17.60
C ALA A 325 38.61 18.45 18.86
N THR A 326 39.21 18.19 20.01
CA THR A 326 38.77 18.81 21.28
C THR A 326 38.95 20.32 21.14
N VAL A 327 37.88 21.07 21.10
CA VAL A 327 37.91 22.57 21.12
C VAL A 327 38.06 23.01 22.57
#